data_5e0273908247c4e41ee279627d43fb92
#
_entry.id   5e0273908247c4e41ee279627d43fb92
#
_cell.length_a   1.000
_cell.length_b   1.000
_cell.length_c   1.000
_cell.angle_alpha   90.00
_cell.angle_beta   90.00
_cell.angle_gamma   90.00
#
_symmetry.space_group_name_H-M   'P 1'
#
loop_
_entity.id
_entity.type
_entity.pdbx_description
1 polymer ?
#
loop_
_entity_poly.entity_id
_entity_poly.type
_entity_poly.pdbx_seq_one_letter_code
_entity_poly.pdbx_strand_id
1 'polypeptide(L)'
;MKHEWIPTETGWSVPCLHRIGGGEALVCVSAHGFGSSKSSPTNQLLLQGLPARGVGVLAFDFPLHGESPDGAPPLRLETCFDALAAAEARARSLAPRAQVVYFGSSFGAYVTLLYLTQRPHAGRRAFLRSAAVCMPELFHHNTPEEEARLQADGSVVLGEEYGYVRPLKLTCGFFEDLDRHDLFTLWRPEEAEVRMVHGELDETIPVEEARRFAVRFQIPLTVIPGGDHRLSIPGAPELVLERAAAFFLGRS
;
A
#
# COMPACT_ATOMS: atom_id res chain seq x y z
N MET A 1 0.05 0.50 -21.26
CA MET A 1 -0.69 0.56 -19.97
C MET A 1 -2.14 0.28 -20.28
N LYS A 2 -2.77 -0.61 -19.52
CA LYS A 2 -4.19 -0.96 -19.67
C LYS A 2 -4.93 -0.59 -18.39
N HIS A 3 -6.16 -0.12 -18.55
CA HIS A 3 -7.08 0.17 -17.46
C HIS A 3 -8.21 -0.86 -17.50
N GLU A 4 -8.56 -1.43 -16.35
CA GLU A 4 -9.65 -2.39 -16.22
C GLU A 4 -10.25 -2.40 -14.81
N TRP A 5 -11.38 -3.09 -14.67
CA TRP A 5 -12.10 -3.30 -13.43
C TRP A 5 -12.08 -4.78 -13.11
N ILE A 6 -11.57 -5.14 -11.93
CA ILE A 6 -11.41 -6.53 -11.51
C ILE A 6 -12.56 -6.88 -10.56
N PRO A 7 -13.38 -7.89 -10.87
CA PRO A 7 -14.41 -8.33 -9.95
C PRO A 7 -13.80 -8.95 -8.70
N THR A 8 -14.37 -8.63 -7.53
CA THR A 8 -14.03 -9.29 -6.26
C THR A 8 -15.05 -10.40 -5.97
N GLU A 9 -14.70 -11.30 -5.06
CA GLU A 9 -15.64 -12.34 -4.57
C GLU A 9 -16.84 -11.73 -3.83
N THR A 10 -16.66 -10.55 -3.24
CA THR A 10 -17.69 -9.81 -2.51
C THR A 10 -18.60 -8.95 -3.40
N GLY A 11 -18.43 -9.01 -4.73
CA GLY A 11 -19.37 -8.47 -5.71
C GLY A 11 -19.16 -7.01 -6.11
N TRP A 12 -18.09 -6.37 -5.70
CA TRP A 12 -17.70 -5.05 -6.21
C TRP A 12 -16.51 -5.17 -7.18
N SER A 13 -16.18 -4.10 -7.89
CA SER A 13 -15.09 -4.10 -8.87
C SER A 13 -13.98 -3.15 -8.47
N VAL A 14 -12.75 -3.66 -8.49
CA VAL A 14 -11.51 -2.94 -8.17
C VAL A 14 -10.95 -2.29 -9.42
N PRO A 15 -10.86 -0.96 -9.50
CA PRO A 15 -10.20 -0.30 -10.61
C PRO A 15 -8.69 -0.56 -10.57
N CYS A 16 -8.11 -0.90 -11.70
CA CYS A 16 -6.66 -1.10 -11.78
C CYS A 16 -6.04 -0.53 -13.05
N LEU A 17 -4.74 -0.27 -12.96
CA LEU A 17 -3.85 0.02 -14.08
C LEU A 17 -2.78 -1.05 -14.12
N HIS A 18 -2.51 -1.62 -15.30
CA HIS A 18 -1.42 -2.57 -15.39
C HIS A 18 -0.57 -2.40 -16.66
N ARG A 19 0.65 -2.87 -16.54
CA ARG A 19 1.60 -3.03 -17.65
C ARG A 19 2.28 -4.38 -17.50
N ILE A 20 1.56 -5.40 -17.94
CA ILE A 20 1.95 -6.83 -17.93
C ILE A 20 1.80 -7.34 -19.34
N GLY A 21 2.86 -7.93 -19.91
CA GLY A 21 2.93 -8.47 -21.26
C GLY A 21 2.66 -9.97 -21.34
N GLY A 22 2.70 -10.67 -20.19
CA GLY A 22 2.45 -12.11 -20.07
C GLY A 22 3.70 -13.00 -20.13
N GLY A 23 4.86 -12.44 -20.43
CA GLY A 23 6.14 -13.15 -20.49
C GLY A 23 7.12 -12.84 -19.36
N GLU A 24 6.75 -11.97 -18.43
CA GLU A 24 7.60 -11.56 -17.32
C GLU A 24 7.84 -12.71 -16.34
N ALA A 25 9.06 -12.74 -15.76
CA ALA A 25 9.38 -13.66 -14.66
C ALA A 25 8.82 -13.19 -13.30
N LEU A 26 8.55 -11.90 -13.17
CA LEU A 26 8.03 -11.26 -11.97
C LEU A 26 6.88 -10.32 -12.30
N VAL A 27 5.87 -10.26 -11.42
CA VAL A 27 4.81 -9.26 -11.45
C VAL A 27 4.70 -8.60 -10.09
N CYS A 28 4.69 -7.27 -10.09
CA CYS A 28 4.54 -6.45 -8.89
C CYS A 28 3.08 -6.01 -8.75
N VAL A 29 2.47 -6.35 -7.62
CA VAL A 29 1.18 -5.80 -7.18
C VAL A 29 1.48 -4.60 -6.29
N SER A 30 0.99 -3.42 -6.68
CA SER A 30 1.31 -2.15 -6.03
C SER A 30 0.11 -1.55 -5.32
N ALA A 31 0.24 -1.36 -4.00
CA ALA A 31 -0.75 -0.80 -3.10
C ALA A 31 -0.39 0.64 -2.72
N HIS A 32 -1.28 1.59 -3.01
CA HIS A 32 -1.09 3.02 -2.77
C HIS A 32 -1.33 3.44 -1.31
N GLY A 33 -0.96 4.68 -0.96
CA GLY A 33 -1.17 5.28 0.35
C GLY A 33 -2.62 5.73 0.61
N PHE A 34 -2.93 6.06 1.86
CA PHE A 34 -4.22 6.59 2.27
C PHE A 34 -4.55 7.89 1.55
N GLY A 35 -5.79 8.07 1.12
CA GLY A 35 -6.24 9.24 0.37
C GLY A 35 -5.67 9.37 -1.05
N SER A 36 -4.91 8.37 -1.53
CA SER A 36 -4.24 8.37 -2.83
C SER A 36 -4.98 7.49 -3.87
N SER A 37 -4.27 7.00 -4.90
CA SER A 37 -4.87 6.15 -5.94
C SER A 37 -3.82 5.32 -6.69
N LYS A 38 -4.33 4.37 -7.52
CA LYS A 38 -3.52 3.63 -8.51
C LYS A 38 -2.75 4.53 -9.48
N SER A 39 -3.21 5.77 -9.64
CA SER A 39 -2.60 6.78 -10.53
C SER A 39 -1.62 7.71 -9.81
N SER A 40 -1.25 7.44 -8.57
CA SER A 40 -0.28 8.24 -7.81
C SER A 40 1.07 8.37 -8.53
N PRO A 41 1.85 9.43 -8.28
CA PRO A 41 3.18 9.59 -8.88
C PRO A 41 4.07 8.36 -8.68
N THR A 42 4.05 7.75 -7.49
CA THR A 42 4.81 6.53 -7.21
C THR A 42 4.36 5.36 -8.09
N ASN A 43 3.05 5.13 -8.21
CA ASN A 43 2.54 4.06 -9.07
C ASN A 43 2.84 4.30 -10.55
N GLN A 44 2.76 5.56 -11.01
CA GLN A 44 3.13 5.91 -12.38
C GLN A 44 4.62 5.63 -12.65
N LEU A 45 5.48 5.95 -11.70
CA LEU A 45 6.91 5.65 -11.79
C LEU A 45 7.17 4.14 -11.87
N LEU A 46 6.49 3.33 -11.04
CA LEU A 46 6.60 1.87 -11.08
C LEU A 46 6.08 1.30 -12.40
N LEU A 47 4.89 1.74 -12.86
CA LEU A 47 4.27 1.32 -14.12
C LEU A 47 5.13 1.66 -15.36
N GLN A 48 5.97 2.70 -15.28
CA GLN A 48 6.89 3.08 -16.35
C GLN A 48 8.23 2.36 -16.23
N GLY A 49 8.79 2.29 -15.02
CA GLY A 49 10.17 1.89 -14.78
C GLY A 49 10.40 0.39 -14.61
N LEU A 50 9.51 -0.33 -13.91
CA LEU A 50 9.68 -1.77 -13.65
C LEU A 50 9.53 -2.64 -14.90
N PRO A 51 8.57 -2.38 -15.83
CA PRO A 51 8.47 -3.18 -17.06
C PRO A 51 9.70 -3.09 -17.95
N ALA A 52 10.39 -1.95 -18.00
CA ALA A 52 11.67 -1.79 -18.69
C ALA A 52 12.78 -2.67 -18.09
N ARG A 53 12.58 -3.19 -16.89
CA ARG A 53 13.49 -4.09 -16.16
C ARG A 53 13.00 -5.54 -16.11
N GLY A 54 11.92 -5.87 -16.86
CA GLY A 54 11.35 -7.22 -16.94
C GLY A 54 10.41 -7.59 -15.81
N VAL A 55 9.91 -6.62 -15.04
CA VAL A 55 8.94 -6.82 -13.95
C VAL A 55 7.61 -6.19 -14.37
N GLY A 56 6.58 -7.00 -14.61
CA GLY A 56 5.22 -6.50 -14.86
C GLY A 56 4.66 -5.78 -13.62
N VAL A 57 3.75 -4.84 -13.81
CA VAL A 57 3.15 -4.07 -12.70
C VAL A 57 1.64 -4.02 -12.84
N LEU A 58 0.95 -4.22 -11.71
CA LEU A 58 -0.46 -3.94 -11.53
C LEU A 58 -0.65 -3.07 -10.28
N ALA A 59 -1.18 -1.87 -10.47
CA ALA A 59 -1.60 -0.95 -9.41
C ALA A 59 -3.13 -0.89 -9.36
N PHE A 60 -3.72 -0.85 -8.17
CA PHE A 60 -5.17 -0.89 -7.97
C PHE A 60 -5.63 0.18 -6.97
N ASP A 61 -6.92 0.50 -6.98
CA ASP A 61 -7.52 1.39 -5.98
C ASP A 61 -8.16 0.59 -4.84
N PHE A 62 -7.88 0.99 -3.61
CA PHE A 62 -8.61 0.52 -2.43
C PHE A 62 -10.07 1.00 -2.44
N PRO A 63 -10.97 0.38 -1.63
CA PRO A 63 -12.33 0.89 -1.45
C PRO A 63 -12.35 2.38 -1.11
N LEU A 64 -13.27 3.11 -1.69
CA LEU A 64 -13.46 4.56 -1.54
C LEU A 64 -12.31 5.45 -2.04
N HIS A 65 -11.23 4.87 -2.57
CA HIS A 65 -10.08 5.62 -3.11
C HIS A 65 -10.13 5.71 -4.64
N GLY A 66 -9.46 6.72 -5.18
CA GLY A 66 -9.28 6.87 -6.63
C GLY A 66 -10.57 6.78 -7.43
N GLU A 67 -10.65 5.82 -8.34
CA GLU A 67 -11.83 5.53 -9.17
C GLU A 67 -12.74 4.42 -8.58
N SER A 68 -12.56 4.06 -7.30
CA SER A 68 -13.46 3.12 -6.64
C SER A 68 -14.92 3.56 -6.81
N PRO A 69 -15.84 2.65 -7.20
CA PRO A 69 -17.24 3.04 -7.48
C PRO A 69 -17.95 3.51 -6.22
N ASP A 70 -18.98 4.35 -6.38
CA ASP A 70 -19.78 4.86 -5.25
C ASP A 70 -20.49 3.73 -4.47
N GLY A 71 -20.74 2.59 -5.11
CA GLY A 71 -21.27 1.38 -4.48
C GLY A 71 -20.20 0.44 -3.90
N ALA A 72 -18.93 0.86 -3.81
CA ALA A 72 -17.90 0.08 -3.16
C ALA A 72 -18.22 -0.12 -1.66
N PRO A 73 -17.73 -1.22 -1.04
CA PRO A 73 -17.94 -1.44 0.38
C PRO A 73 -17.26 -0.36 1.20
N PRO A 74 -17.64 -0.16 2.47
CA PRO A 74 -16.93 0.71 3.40
C PRO A 74 -15.45 0.38 3.45
N LEU A 75 -14.63 1.38 3.71
CA LEU A 75 -13.19 1.17 3.96
C LEU A 75 -13.02 0.40 5.27
N ARG A 76 -12.61 -0.85 5.15
CA ARG A 76 -12.27 -1.79 6.22
C ARG A 76 -11.02 -2.54 5.80
N LEU A 77 -10.25 -3.06 6.74
CA LEU A 77 -9.06 -3.86 6.38
C LEU A 77 -9.44 -5.08 5.56
N GLU A 78 -10.55 -5.74 5.90
CA GLU A 78 -11.09 -6.88 5.17
C GLU A 78 -11.35 -6.55 3.69
N THR A 79 -12.00 -5.42 3.42
CA THR A 79 -12.31 -4.98 2.05
C THR A 79 -11.05 -4.51 1.31
N CYS A 80 -10.02 -4.04 2.03
CA CYS A 80 -8.70 -3.78 1.45
C CYS A 80 -7.97 -5.08 1.09
N PHE A 81 -8.08 -6.12 1.91
CA PHE A 81 -7.54 -7.44 1.60
C PHE A 81 -8.21 -8.06 0.38
N ASP A 82 -9.54 -7.95 0.25
CA ASP A 82 -10.28 -8.41 -0.93
C ASP A 82 -9.79 -7.72 -2.20
N ALA A 83 -9.56 -6.40 -2.15
CA ALA A 83 -9.02 -5.65 -3.27
C ALA A 83 -7.62 -6.12 -3.67
N LEU A 84 -6.73 -6.32 -2.68
CA LEU A 84 -5.36 -6.79 -2.92
C LEU A 84 -5.35 -8.23 -3.45
N ALA A 85 -6.19 -9.12 -2.90
CA ALA A 85 -6.34 -10.49 -3.37
C ALA A 85 -6.84 -10.55 -4.82
N ALA A 86 -7.84 -9.73 -5.18
CA ALA A 86 -8.33 -9.62 -6.55
C ALA A 86 -7.23 -9.11 -7.50
N ALA A 87 -6.47 -8.09 -7.09
CA ALA A 87 -5.34 -7.56 -7.85
C ALA A 87 -4.24 -8.62 -8.04
N GLU A 88 -3.90 -9.39 -7.00
CA GLU A 88 -2.95 -10.50 -7.08
C GLU A 88 -3.43 -11.60 -8.04
N ALA A 89 -4.67 -12.04 -7.89
CA ALA A 89 -5.27 -13.06 -8.75
C ALA A 89 -5.24 -12.61 -10.22
N ARG A 90 -5.55 -11.33 -10.47
CA ARG A 90 -5.50 -10.76 -11.81
C ARG A 90 -4.08 -10.70 -12.37
N ALA A 91 -3.11 -10.24 -11.60
CA ALA A 91 -1.70 -10.21 -12.01
C ALA A 91 -1.20 -11.61 -12.40
N ARG A 92 -1.54 -12.63 -11.59
CA ARG A 92 -1.24 -14.04 -11.88
C ARG A 92 -1.93 -14.55 -13.13
N SER A 93 -3.17 -14.17 -13.38
CA SER A 93 -3.88 -14.57 -14.60
C SER A 93 -3.27 -13.97 -15.87
N LEU A 94 -2.73 -12.76 -15.78
CA LEU A 94 -2.05 -12.06 -16.89
C LEU A 94 -0.66 -12.62 -17.18
N ALA A 95 0.06 -13.10 -16.16
CA ALA A 95 1.38 -13.70 -16.28
C ALA A 95 1.47 -14.98 -15.42
N PRO A 96 0.90 -16.12 -15.88
CA PRO A 96 0.72 -17.32 -15.05
C PRO A 96 2.01 -17.98 -14.57
N ARG A 97 3.14 -17.67 -15.21
CA ARG A 97 4.47 -18.21 -14.85
C ARG A 97 5.30 -17.25 -14.00
N ALA A 98 4.84 -16.02 -13.81
CA ALA A 98 5.54 -15.02 -13.04
C ALA A 98 5.39 -15.27 -11.52
N GLN A 99 6.46 -15.00 -10.78
CA GLN A 99 6.36 -14.89 -9.32
C GLN A 99 5.78 -13.52 -8.95
N VAL A 100 4.90 -13.50 -7.95
CA VAL A 100 4.32 -12.26 -7.43
C VAL A 100 5.28 -11.62 -6.43
N VAL A 101 5.41 -10.31 -6.52
CA VAL A 101 6.07 -9.46 -5.53
C VAL A 101 5.16 -8.28 -5.21
N TYR A 102 5.34 -7.66 -4.05
CA TYR A 102 4.48 -6.56 -3.60
C TYR A 102 5.27 -5.27 -3.43
N PHE A 103 4.61 -4.17 -3.77
CA PHE A 103 5.06 -2.83 -3.42
C PHE A 103 3.96 -2.15 -2.61
N GLY A 104 4.28 -1.71 -1.39
CA GLY A 104 3.36 -0.98 -0.54
C GLY A 104 3.86 0.43 -0.22
N SER A 105 3.01 1.43 -0.33
CA SER A 105 3.32 2.81 0.04
C SER A 105 2.45 3.27 1.20
N SER A 106 3.05 3.73 2.31
CA SER A 106 2.32 4.27 3.47
C SER A 106 1.25 3.30 3.99
N PHE A 107 -0.03 3.66 3.95
CA PHE A 107 -1.16 2.77 4.23
C PHE A 107 -1.13 1.47 3.42
N GLY A 108 -0.77 1.55 2.14
CA GLY A 108 -0.64 0.36 1.29
C GLY A 108 0.45 -0.61 1.79
N ALA A 109 1.50 -0.10 2.44
CA ALA A 109 2.50 -0.94 3.09
C ALA A 109 1.93 -1.65 4.33
N TYR A 110 1.16 -0.94 5.15
CA TYR A 110 0.45 -1.50 6.30
C TYR A 110 -0.51 -2.62 5.88
N VAL A 111 -1.38 -2.35 4.90
CA VAL A 111 -2.31 -3.34 4.36
C VAL A 111 -1.57 -4.55 3.77
N THR A 112 -0.46 -4.31 3.04
CA THR A 112 0.34 -5.39 2.45
C THR A 112 0.91 -6.32 3.52
N LEU A 113 1.51 -5.79 4.59
CA LEU A 113 2.04 -6.60 5.69
C LEU A 113 0.95 -7.41 6.40
N LEU A 114 -0.20 -6.81 6.68
CA LEU A 114 -1.32 -7.51 7.30
C LEU A 114 -1.90 -8.59 6.37
N TYR A 115 -2.04 -8.31 5.08
CA TYR A 115 -2.48 -9.27 4.07
C TYR A 115 -1.56 -10.49 4.05
N LEU A 116 -0.25 -10.28 3.99
CA LEU A 116 0.74 -11.35 4.02
C LEU A 116 0.68 -12.20 5.30
N THR A 117 0.28 -11.60 6.41
CA THR A 117 0.14 -12.31 7.70
C THR A 117 -1.17 -13.09 7.81
N GLN A 118 -2.27 -12.57 7.24
CA GLN A 118 -3.62 -13.05 7.56
C GLN A 118 -4.33 -13.75 6.40
N ARG A 119 -3.79 -13.67 5.18
CA ARG A 119 -4.42 -14.22 3.98
C ARG A 119 -3.50 -15.15 3.21
N PRO A 120 -4.05 -16.15 2.51
CA PRO A 120 -3.28 -16.89 1.50
C PRO A 120 -2.76 -15.91 0.44
N HIS A 121 -1.49 -16.00 0.13
CA HIS A 121 -0.81 -15.12 -0.82
C HIS A 121 0.23 -15.87 -1.66
N ALA A 122 0.52 -15.37 -2.86
CA ALA A 122 1.44 -16.03 -3.79
C ALA A 122 2.88 -15.49 -3.70
N GLY A 123 3.04 -14.23 -3.32
CA GLY A 123 4.35 -13.57 -3.30
C GLY A 123 5.07 -13.72 -1.97
N ARG A 124 6.41 -13.72 -2.02
CA ARG A 124 7.29 -13.86 -0.85
C ARG A 124 8.28 -12.70 -0.72
N ARG A 125 8.06 -11.59 -1.43
CA ARG A 125 8.88 -10.37 -1.34
C ARG A 125 7.99 -9.15 -1.34
N ALA A 126 8.24 -8.23 -0.38
CA ALA A 126 7.54 -6.95 -0.29
C ALA A 126 8.53 -5.80 -0.12
N PHE A 127 8.45 -4.79 -0.99
CA PHE A 127 9.20 -3.55 -0.87
C PHE A 127 8.27 -2.45 -0.38
N LEU A 128 8.63 -1.80 0.73
CA LEU A 128 7.78 -0.86 1.44
C LEU A 128 8.39 0.54 1.44
N ARG A 129 7.59 1.51 1.04
CA ARG A 129 7.96 2.92 1.01
C ARG A 129 7.16 3.69 2.05
N SER A 130 7.87 4.43 2.94
CA SER A 130 7.26 5.27 3.99
C SER A 130 6.16 4.51 4.74
N ALA A 131 6.47 3.28 5.18
CA ALA A 131 5.48 2.33 5.68
C ALA A 131 4.79 2.84 6.95
N ALA A 132 3.46 2.87 6.96
CA ALA A 132 2.64 3.27 8.11
C ALA A 132 2.52 2.14 9.14
N VAL A 133 3.65 1.73 9.72
CA VAL A 133 3.71 0.60 10.66
C VAL A 133 3.01 0.86 11.99
N CYS A 134 2.72 2.12 12.31
CA CYS A 134 2.05 2.59 13.52
C CYS A 134 0.63 3.14 13.22
N MET A 135 -0.10 2.52 12.29
CA MET A 135 -1.42 3.01 11.86
C MET A 135 -2.41 3.24 13.01
N PRO A 136 -2.54 2.36 14.02
CA PRO A 136 -3.43 2.64 15.13
C PRO A 136 -3.13 3.97 15.80
N GLU A 137 -1.87 4.22 16.12
CA GLU A 137 -1.44 5.45 16.81
C GLU A 137 -1.69 6.71 15.96
N LEU A 138 -1.53 6.63 14.65
CA LEU A 138 -1.74 7.77 13.76
C LEU A 138 -3.18 8.27 13.76
N PHE A 139 -4.14 7.37 13.92
CA PHE A 139 -5.57 7.67 13.90
C PHE A 139 -6.19 7.88 15.29
N HIS A 140 -5.42 7.70 16.38
CA HIS A 140 -5.86 8.09 17.73
C HIS A 140 -5.73 9.59 18.03
N HIS A 141 -5.27 10.38 17.05
CA HIS A 141 -5.12 11.83 17.15
C HIS A 141 -6.18 12.60 16.37
N ASN A 142 -7.42 12.06 16.29
CA ASN A 142 -8.55 12.80 15.72
C ASN A 142 -8.72 14.13 16.45
N THR A 143 -9.08 15.18 15.72
CA THR A 143 -9.47 16.44 16.37
C THR A 143 -10.71 16.21 17.25
N PRO A 144 -10.94 17.04 18.30
CA PRO A 144 -12.16 16.94 19.10
C PRO A 144 -13.45 16.99 18.26
N GLU A 145 -13.44 17.74 17.17
CA GLU A 145 -14.57 17.86 16.23
C GLU A 145 -14.78 16.57 15.43
N GLU A 146 -13.71 15.93 14.97
CA GLU A 146 -13.77 14.64 14.26
C GLU A 146 -14.27 13.53 15.19
N GLU A 147 -13.77 13.49 16.41
CA GLU A 147 -14.21 12.56 17.44
C GLU A 147 -15.70 12.76 17.78
N ALA A 148 -16.15 14.01 17.96
CA ALA A 148 -17.55 14.31 18.19
C ALA A 148 -18.46 13.90 17.03
N ARG A 149 -18.03 14.10 15.78
CA ARG A 149 -18.75 13.63 14.59
C ARG A 149 -18.79 12.10 14.52
N LEU A 150 -17.67 11.45 14.79
CA LEU A 150 -17.61 9.99 14.79
C LEU A 150 -18.58 9.39 15.83
N GLN A 151 -18.67 10.00 17.01
CA GLN A 151 -19.62 9.57 18.04
C GLN A 151 -21.09 9.88 17.69
N ALA A 152 -21.36 11.05 17.10
CA ALA A 152 -22.73 11.46 16.77
C ALA A 152 -23.26 10.76 15.51
N ASP A 153 -22.44 10.67 14.44
CA ASP A 153 -22.87 10.28 13.10
C ASP A 153 -22.39 8.87 12.72
N GLY A 154 -21.58 8.22 13.57
CA GLY A 154 -20.95 6.92 13.33
C GLY A 154 -19.92 6.95 12.19
N SER A 155 -19.54 8.14 11.73
CA SER A 155 -18.56 8.31 10.65
C SER A 155 -17.99 9.73 10.63
N VAL A 156 -16.80 9.86 10.06
CA VAL A 156 -16.14 11.13 9.73
C VAL A 156 -15.76 11.13 8.26
N VAL A 157 -15.79 12.29 7.61
CA VAL A 157 -15.33 12.47 6.22
C VAL A 157 -14.06 13.29 6.25
N LEU A 158 -12.99 12.72 5.71
CA LEU A 158 -11.70 13.38 5.52
C LEU A 158 -11.50 13.66 4.03
N GLY A 159 -11.04 14.84 3.65
CA GLY A 159 -11.05 15.27 2.25
C GLY A 159 -9.87 16.15 1.85
N GLU A 160 -10.19 17.27 1.18
CA GLU A 160 -9.22 18.17 0.57
C GLU A 160 -8.22 18.77 1.56
N GLU A 161 -8.63 18.97 2.80
CA GLU A 161 -7.79 19.49 3.88
C GLU A 161 -6.56 18.61 4.18
N TYR A 162 -6.64 17.32 3.82
CA TYR A 162 -5.54 16.35 3.93
C TYR A 162 -4.83 16.10 2.59
N GLY A 163 -5.24 16.81 1.51
CA GLY A 163 -4.68 16.62 0.17
C GLY A 163 -5.06 15.28 -0.47
N TYR A 164 -6.22 14.71 -0.11
CA TYR A 164 -6.71 13.45 -0.66
C TYR A 164 -7.27 13.63 -2.07
N VAL A 165 -7.15 12.60 -2.91
CA VAL A 165 -7.66 12.58 -4.29
C VAL A 165 -9.18 12.71 -4.33
N ARG A 166 -9.86 12.19 -3.31
CA ARG A 166 -11.32 12.34 -3.08
C ARG A 166 -11.62 12.24 -1.59
N PRO A 167 -12.77 12.76 -1.13
CA PRO A 167 -13.19 12.60 0.25
C PRO A 167 -13.37 11.13 0.63
N LEU A 168 -12.91 10.75 1.82
CA LEU A 168 -13.02 9.41 2.37
C LEU A 168 -13.95 9.41 3.56
N LYS A 169 -15.01 8.61 3.51
CA LYS A 169 -15.91 8.38 4.63
C LYS A 169 -15.37 7.23 5.48
N LEU A 170 -14.89 7.55 6.68
CA LEU A 170 -14.42 6.59 7.66
C LEU A 170 -15.52 6.30 8.67
N THR A 171 -15.81 5.04 8.90
CA THR A 171 -16.80 4.60 9.89
C THR A 171 -16.11 4.16 11.18
N CYS A 172 -16.84 4.06 12.30
CA CYS A 172 -16.32 3.48 13.54
C CYS A 172 -15.63 2.13 13.30
N GLY A 173 -16.18 1.33 12.40
CA GLY A 173 -15.57 0.04 12.06
C GLY A 173 -14.16 0.13 11.48
N PHE A 174 -13.80 1.18 10.75
CA PHE A 174 -12.43 1.37 10.28
C PHE A 174 -11.47 1.56 11.46
N PHE A 175 -11.82 2.39 12.43
CA PHE A 175 -11.01 2.63 13.63
C PHE A 175 -10.89 1.38 14.50
N GLU A 176 -12.01 0.64 14.69
CA GLU A 176 -11.99 -0.66 15.36
C GLU A 176 -11.08 -1.69 14.68
N ASP A 177 -11.00 -1.65 13.33
CA ASP A 177 -10.07 -2.52 12.61
C ASP A 177 -8.62 -2.14 12.91
N LEU A 178 -8.29 -0.84 12.94
CA LEU A 178 -6.94 -0.38 13.27
C LEU A 178 -6.53 -0.85 14.67
N ASP A 179 -7.42 -0.73 15.67
CA ASP A 179 -7.15 -1.14 17.05
C ASP A 179 -6.82 -2.63 17.19
N ARG A 180 -7.39 -3.46 16.32
CA ARG A 180 -7.18 -4.92 16.31
C ARG A 180 -5.98 -5.36 15.48
N HIS A 181 -5.36 -4.46 14.71
CA HIS A 181 -4.36 -4.81 13.72
C HIS A 181 -3.04 -4.05 13.91
N ASP A 182 -2.49 -4.12 15.12
CA ASP A 182 -1.15 -3.63 15.41
C ASP A 182 -0.08 -4.54 14.74
N LEU A 183 0.68 -3.99 13.80
CA LEU A 183 1.74 -4.69 13.10
C LEU A 183 2.90 -5.12 14.01
N PHE A 184 3.17 -4.41 15.09
CA PHE A 184 4.19 -4.81 16.05
C PHE A 184 3.86 -6.11 16.77
N THR A 185 2.57 -6.46 16.81
CA THR A 185 2.07 -7.71 17.41
C THR A 185 1.81 -8.78 16.36
N LEU A 186 1.32 -8.40 15.18
CA LEU A 186 0.78 -9.35 14.21
C LEU A 186 1.80 -9.78 13.14
N TRP A 187 2.77 -8.91 12.76
CA TRP A 187 3.68 -9.24 11.67
C TRP A 187 4.53 -10.49 11.95
N ARG A 188 4.62 -11.35 10.95
CA ARG A 188 5.39 -12.61 10.96
C ARG A 188 6.48 -12.57 9.89
N PRO A 189 7.76 -12.48 10.27
CA PRO A 189 8.88 -12.34 9.31
C PRO A 189 9.01 -13.52 8.33
N GLU A 190 8.53 -14.70 8.70
CA GLU A 190 8.56 -15.90 7.86
C GLU A 190 7.62 -15.83 6.64
N GLU A 191 6.67 -14.91 6.63
CA GLU A 191 5.70 -14.79 5.54
C GLU A 191 6.30 -14.20 4.27
N ALA A 192 7.21 -13.22 4.40
CA ALA A 192 7.89 -12.64 3.25
C ALA A 192 9.21 -11.97 3.62
N GLU A 193 10.14 -11.98 2.67
CA GLU A 193 11.30 -11.11 2.71
C GLU A 193 10.85 -9.66 2.47
N VAL A 194 11.22 -8.75 3.39
CA VAL A 194 10.80 -7.35 3.34
C VAL A 194 12.01 -6.44 3.26
N ARG A 195 11.91 -5.37 2.47
CA ARG A 195 12.83 -4.23 2.51
C ARG A 195 12.03 -2.93 2.63
N MET A 196 12.60 -1.97 3.36
CA MET A 196 11.95 -0.69 3.61
C MET A 196 12.82 0.47 3.15
N VAL A 197 12.16 1.53 2.66
CA VAL A 197 12.74 2.85 2.45
C VAL A 197 11.86 3.89 3.12
N HIS A 198 12.48 4.88 3.80
CA HIS A 198 11.75 5.89 4.57
C HIS A 198 12.47 7.24 4.49
N GLY A 199 11.72 8.34 4.51
CA GLY A 199 12.27 9.68 4.57
C GLY A 199 12.75 10.04 5.98
N GLU A 200 13.90 10.67 6.10
CA GLU A 200 14.42 11.12 7.39
C GLU A 200 13.52 12.17 8.06
N LEU A 201 12.94 13.06 7.24
CA LEU A 201 12.08 14.16 7.67
C LEU A 201 10.59 13.87 7.35
N ASP A 202 10.19 12.60 7.43
CA ASP A 202 8.80 12.20 7.23
C ASP A 202 7.91 12.79 8.33
N GLU A 203 7.09 13.77 7.95
CA GLU A 203 6.20 14.53 8.83
C GLU A 203 4.90 13.80 9.16
N THR A 204 4.58 12.75 8.39
CA THR A 204 3.35 11.96 8.57
C THR A 204 3.60 10.73 9.43
N ILE A 205 4.70 10.03 9.13
CA ILE A 205 5.11 8.81 9.85
C ILE A 205 6.54 9.01 10.34
N PRO A 206 6.74 9.26 11.64
CA PRO A 206 8.09 9.48 12.17
C PRO A 206 9.04 8.34 11.79
N VAL A 207 10.22 8.69 11.28
CA VAL A 207 11.24 7.70 10.86
C VAL A 207 11.63 6.75 12.00
N GLU A 208 11.49 7.18 13.24
CA GLU A 208 11.73 6.38 14.43
C GLU A 208 10.83 5.16 14.51
N GLU A 209 9.55 5.27 14.07
CA GLU A 209 8.63 4.13 14.02
C GLU A 209 9.08 3.11 12.97
N ALA A 210 9.51 3.57 11.82
CA ALA A 210 10.09 2.69 10.80
C ALA A 210 11.38 2.01 11.30
N ARG A 211 12.25 2.73 12.01
CA ARG A 211 13.47 2.18 12.64
C ARG A 211 13.13 1.14 13.71
N ARG A 212 12.17 1.45 14.60
CA ARG A 212 11.70 0.54 15.66
C ARG A 212 11.18 -0.77 15.06
N PHE A 213 10.35 -0.69 14.02
CA PHE A 213 9.81 -1.85 13.32
C PHE A 213 10.92 -2.65 12.62
N ALA A 214 11.80 -1.96 11.89
CA ALA A 214 12.90 -2.58 11.19
C ALA A 214 13.85 -3.33 12.12
N VAL A 215 14.21 -2.75 13.27
CA VAL A 215 15.04 -3.38 14.29
C VAL A 215 14.35 -4.62 14.89
N ARG A 216 13.06 -4.48 15.28
CA ARG A 216 12.31 -5.58 15.89
C ARG A 216 12.24 -6.82 15.01
N PHE A 217 12.03 -6.63 13.71
CA PHE A 217 11.82 -7.72 12.76
C PHE A 217 13.01 -7.97 11.82
N GLN A 218 14.15 -7.35 12.10
CA GLN A 218 15.40 -7.49 11.33
C GLN A 218 15.22 -7.18 9.84
N ILE A 219 14.41 -6.16 9.52
CA ILE A 219 14.10 -5.73 8.16
C ILE A 219 15.15 -4.70 7.71
N PRO A 220 15.82 -4.88 6.55
CA PRO A 220 16.70 -3.86 6.00
C PRO A 220 15.93 -2.56 5.70
N LEU A 221 16.35 -1.46 6.32
CA LEU A 221 15.77 -0.12 6.16
C LEU A 221 16.81 0.82 5.55
N THR A 222 16.43 1.47 4.44
CA THR A 222 17.16 2.60 3.88
C THR A 222 16.47 3.90 4.28
N VAL A 223 17.16 4.76 5.03
CA VAL A 223 16.67 6.11 5.34
C VAL A 223 17.22 7.07 4.30
N ILE A 224 16.34 7.88 3.69
CA ILE A 224 16.71 8.90 2.71
C ILE A 224 16.89 10.23 3.43
N PRO A 225 18.14 10.76 3.48
CA PRO A 225 18.42 12.03 4.16
C PRO A 225 17.59 13.17 3.57
N GLY A 226 16.96 13.97 4.45
CA GLY A 226 16.11 15.09 4.06
C GLY A 226 14.80 14.70 3.34
N GLY A 227 14.51 13.40 3.20
CA GLY A 227 13.30 12.92 2.55
C GLY A 227 12.05 13.18 3.39
N ASP A 228 10.99 13.70 2.76
CA ASP A 228 9.63 13.86 3.28
C ASP A 228 8.84 12.53 3.22
N HIS A 229 7.59 12.54 3.66
CA HIS A 229 6.69 11.37 3.56
C HIS A 229 6.53 10.88 2.12
N ARG A 230 6.43 11.80 1.18
CA ARG A 230 6.23 11.49 -0.24
C ARG A 230 7.52 11.11 -0.96
N LEU A 231 8.68 11.27 -0.32
CA LEU A 231 9.99 11.13 -0.92
C LEU A 231 10.08 11.95 -2.21
N SER A 232 9.65 13.21 -2.13
CA SER A 232 9.50 14.11 -3.27
C SER A 232 10.78 14.90 -3.60
N ILE A 233 11.81 14.79 -2.77
CA ILE A 233 13.08 15.45 -3.03
C ILE A 233 13.77 14.90 -4.29
N PRO A 234 14.54 15.71 -5.02
CA PRO A 234 15.21 15.29 -6.25
C PRO A 234 16.04 14.00 -6.09
N GLY A 235 15.81 13.05 -6.99
CA GLY A 235 16.49 11.76 -7.01
C GLY A 235 15.91 10.68 -6.08
N ALA A 236 15.06 11.04 -5.10
CA ALA A 236 14.48 10.06 -4.20
C ALA A 236 13.48 9.11 -4.88
N PRO A 237 12.56 9.58 -5.77
CA PRO A 237 11.68 8.67 -6.50
C PRO A 237 12.45 7.63 -7.33
N GLU A 238 13.49 8.06 -8.04
CA GLU A 238 14.34 7.20 -8.86
C GLU A 238 15.09 6.19 -7.98
N LEU A 239 15.60 6.61 -6.82
CA LEU A 239 16.26 5.72 -5.86
C LEU A 239 15.28 4.66 -5.34
N VAL A 240 14.03 5.02 -5.04
CA VAL A 240 12.98 4.07 -4.65
C VAL A 240 12.76 3.02 -5.74
N LEU A 241 12.60 3.44 -6.99
CA LEU A 241 12.42 2.55 -8.13
C LEU A 241 13.63 1.61 -8.30
N GLU A 242 14.84 2.13 -8.25
CA GLU A 242 16.09 1.36 -8.37
C GLU A 242 16.20 0.31 -7.26
N ARG A 243 15.96 0.70 -6.00
CA ARG A 243 16.02 -0.20 -4.85
C ARG A 243 14.95 -1.29 -4.92
N ALA A 244 13.72 -0.93 -5.29
CA ALA A 244 12.63 -1.90 -5.47
C ALA A 244 12.96 -2.90 -6.58
N ALA A 245 13.42 -2.41 -7.74
CA ALA A 245 13.81 -3.27 -8.86
C ALA A 245 14.98 -4.21 -8.51
N ALA A 246 16.02 -3.70 -7.87
CA ALA A 246 17.17 -4.50 -7.42
C ALA A 246 16.72 -5.62 -6.48
N PHE A 247 15.90 -5.28 -5.49
CA PHE A 247 15.36 -6.24 -4.53
C PHE A 247 14.49 -7.32 -5.19
N PHE A 248 13.55 -6.94 -6.05
CA PHE A 248 12.69 -7.89 -6.75
C PHE A 248 13.48 -8.85 -7.65
N LEU A 249 14.52 -8.36 -8.29
CA LEU A 249 15.38 -9.14 -9.19
C LEU A 249 16.47 -9.95 -8.44
N GLY A 250 16.53 -9.88 -7.10
CA GLY A 250 17.56 -10.55 -6.32
C GLY A 250 18.97 -9.99 -6.54
N ARG A 251 19.07 -8.72 -6.91
CA ARG A 251 20.32 -7.97 -7.08
C ARG A 251 20.48 -7.10 -5.84
N SER A 252 21.09 -7.63 -4.81
CA SER A 252 21.36 -6.91 -3.54
C SER A 252 22.63 -6.09 -3.64
#